data_31b0e69d27c2a1f43ef998f935769e01
#
_entry.id   31b0e69d27c2a1f43ef998f935769e01
#
_cell.length_a   1.000
_cell.length_b   1.000
_cell.length_c   1.000
_cell.angle_alpha   90.00
_cell.angle_beta   90.00
_cell.angle_gamma   90.00
#
_symmetry.space_group_name_H-M   'P 1'
#
loop_
_entity.id
_entity.type
_entity.pdbx_description
1 polymer ?
#
loop_
_entity_poly.entity_id
_entity_poly.type
_entity_poly.pdbx_seq_one_letter_code
_entity_poly.pdbx_strand_id
1 'polypeptide(L)'
;MDKEFAVLKIDPEFKTLIRPLRKDEYLQLEVNLTVDGCREPIVTWNDIIIDGHNRYEICNRLHIPYAVRKMPFENREQAIVWICSNQLGRRNITEETRRYLIGKQYELEKVARKHPPNVNGFNQYKRRNRGERGETFRRTAQKFSAQYNVSTGSVQKYAIYSKALDVVG
;
A
#
# COMPACT_ATOMS: atom_id res chain seq x y z
N MET A 1 -4.36 -1.53 36.29
CA MET A 1 -4.02 -2.41 35.16
C MET A 1 -3.46 -1.50 34.07
N ASP A 2 -2.15 -1.41 34.02
CA ASP A 2 -1.48 -0.67 32.97
C ASP A 2 -1.78 -1.36 31.62
N LYS A 3 -2.58 -0.71 30.76
CA LYS A 3 -2.77 -1.17 29.40
C LYS A 3 -1.43 -0.95 28.69
N GLU A 4 -0.67 -2.00 28.56
CA GLU A 4 0.57 -2.01 27.81
C GLU A 4 0.25 -1.67 26.35
N PHE A 5 0.64 -0.49 25.91
CA PHE A 5 0.47 -0.08 24.52
C PHE A 5 1.40 -0.95 23.66
N ALA A 6 0.85 -1.62 22.67
CA ALA A 6 1.65 -2.44 21.77
C ALA A 6 2.73 -1.58 21.08
N VAL A 7 3.99 -1.96 21.26
CA VAL A 7 5.10 -1.31 20.56
C VAL A 7 5.08 -1.77 19.11
N LEU A 8 4.54 -0.94 18.23
CA LEU A 8 4.46 -1.22 16.79
C LEU A 8 5.63 -0.54 16.07
N LYS A 9 6.06 -1.17 14.97
CA LYS A 9 7.14 -0.66 14.12
C LYS A 9 6.58 0.22 13.00
N ILE A 10 7.32 1.26 12.66
CA ILE A 10 7.04 2.11 11.49
C ILE A 10 8.07 1.82 10.43
N ASP A 11 7.60 1.36 9.27
CA ASP A 11 8.44 1.16 8.09
C ASP A 11 8.39 2.44 7.22
N PRO A 12 9.55 3.02 6.88
CA PRO A 12 9.60 4.26 6.10
C PRO A 12 8.93 4.13 4.72
N GLU A 13 9.15 3.01 4.00
CA GLU A 13 8.53 2.79 2.69
C GLU A 13 7.00 2.72 2.82
N PHE A 14 6.47 1.98 3.80
CA PHE A 14 5.02 1.91 4.01
C PHE A 14 4.43 3.28 4.36
N LYS A 15 5.16 4.08 5.14
CA LYS A 15 4.74 5.44 5.51
C LYS A 15 4.68 6.37 4.29
N THR A 16 5.64 6.27 3.36
CA THR A 16 5.64 7.10 2.14
C THR A 16 4.49 6.81 1.18
N LEU A 17 3.93 5.60 1.22
CA LEU A 17 2.74 5.23 0.43
C LEU A 17 1.45 5.90 0.93
N ILE A 18 1.47 6.45 2.14
CA ILE A 18 0.31 7.05 2.80
C ILE A 18 0.40 8.56 2.66
N ARG A 19 -0.66 9.17 2.13
CA ARG A 19 -0.72 10.63 2.03
C ARG A 19 -0.56 11.26 3.42
N PRO A 20 0.40 12.16 3.62
CA PRO A 20 0.50 12.90 4.87
C PRO A 20 -0.76 13.77 5.07
N LEU A 21 -1.23 13.85 6.32
CA LEU A 21 -2.32 14.75 6.66
C LEU A 21 -1.83 16.20 6.61
N ARG A 22 -2.71 17.11 6.17
CA ARG A 22 -2.51 18.53 6.37
C ARG A 22 -2.65 18.87 7.84
N LYS A 23 -2.14 20.01 8.25
CA LYS A 23 -2.16 20.44 9.65
C LYS A 23 -3.59 20.51 10.23
N ASP A 24 -4.53 21.03 9.45
CA ASP A 24 -5.94 21.14 9.81
C ASP A 24 -6.58 19.74 9.97
N GLU A 25 -6.28 18.81 9.06
CA GLU A 25 -6.75 17.42 9.12
C GLU A 25 -6.18 16.68 10.35
N TYR A 26 -4.91 16.91 10.67
CA TYR A 26 -4.25 16.30 11.82
C TYR A 26 -4.87 16.80 13.15
N LEU A 27 -5.09 18.11 13.27
CA LEU A 27 -5.74 18.69 14.45
C LEU A 27 -7.18 18.19 14.61
N GLN A 28 -7.94 18.10 13.51
CA GLN A 28 -9.30 17.54 13.56
C GLN A 28 -9.29 16.08 13.97
N LEU A 29 -8.34 15.26 13.49
CA LEU A 29 -8.17 13.87 13.90
C LEU A 29 -7.86 13.78 15.41
N GLU A 30 -7.01 14.64 15.91
CA GLU A 30 -6.68 14.70 17.35
C GLU A 30 -7.90 15.01 18.22
N VAL A 31 -8.69 16.00 17.82
CA VAL A 31 -9.96 16.33 18.49
C VAL A 31 -10.90 15.12 18.51
N ASN A 32 -11.10 14.49 17.35
CA ASN A 32 -11.99 13.34 17.22
C ASN A 32 -11.53 12.17 18.11
N LEU A 33 -10.22 11.87 18.14
CA LEU A 33 -9.67 10.82 18.98
C LEU A 33 -9.80 11.12 20.47
N THR A 34 -9.69 12.39 20.87
CA THR A 34 -9.83 12.81 22.25
C THR A 34 -11.29 12.70 22.71
N VAL A 35 -12.25 13.07 21.87
CA VAL A 35 -13.68 13.07 22.20
C VAL A 35 -14.29 11.67 22.12
N ASP A 36 -14.02 10.98 21.03
CA ASP A 36 -14.69 9.73 20.66
C ASP A 36 -13.86 8.48 20.94
N GLY A 37 -12.58 8.62 21.24
CA GLY A 37 -11.61 7.54 21.30
C GLY A 37 -11.19 7.03 19.91
N CYS A 38 -10.31 6.04 19.89
CA CYS A 38 -9.82 5.43 18.64
C CYS A 38 -10.80 4.32 18.20
N ARG A 39 -11.78 4.69 17.37
CA ARG A 39 -12.80 3.76 16.86
C ARG A 39 -12.27 2.79 15.82
N GLU A 40 -11.38 3.26 14.93
CA GLU A 40 -10.77 2.46 13.87
C GLU A 40 -9.47 1.83 14.37
N PRO A 41 -9.26 0.51 14.21
CA PRO A 41 -8.04 -0.14 14.67
C PRO A 41 -6.81 0.35 13.90
N ILE A 42 -5.65 0.25 14.54
CA ILE A 42 -4.36 0.33 13.85
C ILE A 42 -4.16 -0.98 13.09
N VAL A 43 -3.90 -0.92 11.80
CA VAL A 43 -3.73 -2.12 10.98
C VAL A 43 -2.24 -2.42 10.82
N THR A 44 -1.87 -3.68 11.08
CA THR A 44 -0.47 -4.12 11.08
C THR A 44 -0.26 -5.39 10.26
N TRP A 45 0.98 -5.55 9.78
CA TRP A 45 1.53 -6.78 9.24
C TRP A 45 2.89 -7.03 9.89
N ASN A 46 3.08 -8.20 10.55
CA ASN A 46 4.29 -8.53 11.31
C ASN A 46 4.70 -7.43 12.31
N ASP A 47 3.70 -6.89 13.03
CA ASP A 47 3.82 -5.77 13.97
C ASP A 47 4.33 -4.44 13.35
N ILE A 48 4.39 -4.36 12.02
CA ILE A 48 4.66 -3.13 11.26
C ILE A 48 3.32 -2.47 10.89
N ILE A 49 3.19 -1.17 11.12
CA ILE A 49 1.98 -0.42 10.79
C ILE A 49 1.83 -0.29 9.28
N ILE A 50 0.66 -0.69 8.77
CA ILE A 50 0.30 -0.56 7.34
C ILE A 50 -0.87 0.40 7.12
N ASP A 51 -1.65 0.73 8.16
CA ASP A 51 -2.61 1.83 8.19
C ASP A 51 -2.82 2.34 9.61
N GLY A 52 -3.05 3.65 9.75
CA GLY A 52 -3.32 4.29 11.02
C GLY A 52 -2.10 4.93 11.69
N HIS A 53 -1.04 5.26 10.98
CA HIS A 53 0.17 5.88 11.51
C HIS A 53 -0.11 7.13 12.37
N ASN A 54 -0.96 8.05 11.88
CA ASN A 54 -1.31 9.26 12.62
C ASN A 54 -2.15 8.94 13.87
N ARG A 55 -3.08 7.96 13.78
CA ARG A 55 -3.84 7.50 14.94
C ARG A 55 -2.91 6.90 16.01
N TYR A 56 -1.96 6.06 15.58
CA TYR A 56 -0.97 5.45 16.48
C TYR A 56 -0.15 6.51 17.21
N GLU A 57 0.36 7.52 16.49
CA GLU A 57 1.14 8.61 17.06
C GLU A 57 0.33 9.41 18.08
N ILE A 58 -0.88 9.85 17.73
CA ILE A 58 -1.75 10.64 18.60
C ILE A 58 -2.19 9.83 19.82
N CYS A 59 -2.61 8.58 19.62
CA CYS A 59 -3.07 7.74 20.70
C CYS A 59 -1.98 7.45 21.74
N ASN A 60 -0.74 7.19 21.29
CA ASN A 60 0.39 7.02 22.21
C ASN A 60 0.71 8.31 22.96
N ARG A 61 0.72 9.46 22.29
CA ARG A 61 1.02 10.75 22.90
C ARG A 61 -0.03 11.16 23.94
N LEU A 62 -1.31 10.90 23.66
CA LEU A 62 -2.44 11.28 24.53
C LEU A 62 -2.94 10.15 25.43
N HIS A 63 -2.25 8.99 25.43
CA HIS A 63 -2.64 7.80 26.20
C HIS A 63 -4.06 7.31 25.90
N ILE A 64 -4.52 7.45 24.64
CA ILE A 64 -5.83 6.96 24.20
C ILE A 64 -5.71 5.48 23.80
N PRO A 65 -6.53 4.58 24.37
CA PRO A 65 -6.49 3.17 24.05
C PRO A 65 -6.93 2.93 22.59
N TYR A 66 -6.29 1.97 21.91
CA TYR A 66 -6.60 1.58 20.53
C TYR A 66 -6.56 0.06 20.35
N ALA A 67 -7.31 -0.44 19.37
CA ALA A 67 -7.25 -1.83 18.95
C ALA A 67 -6.22 -2.01 17.82
N VAL A 68 -5.63 -3.20 17.72
CA VAL A 68 -4.72 -3.58 16.64
C VAL A 68 -5.36 -4.70 15.82
N ARG A 69 -5.40 -4.55 14.50
CA ARG A 69 -5.83 -5.58 13.55
C ARG A 69 -4.64 -6.07 12.74
N LYS A 70 -4.28 -7.34 12.92
CA LYS A 70 -3.20 -7.99 12.18
C LYS A 70 -3.72 -8.51 10.83
N MET A 71 -2.95 -8.25 9.75
CA MET A 71 -3.25 -8.74 8.40
C MET A 71 -2.32 -9.89 8.05
N PRO A 72 -2.86 -11.02 7.51
CA PRO A 72 -2.08 -12.23 7.22
C PRO A 72 -1.51 -12.20 5.79
N PHE A 73 -0.68 -11.21 5.44
CA PHE A 73 0.00 -11.20 4.15
C PHE A 73 1.20 -12.13 4.16
N GLU A 74 1.39 -12.86 3.06
CA GLU A 74 2.50 -13.82 2.90
C GLU A 74 3.86 -13.12 2.73
N ASN A 75 3.86 -11.93 2.12
CA ASN A 75 5.09 -11.19 1.81
C ASN A 75 4.86 -9.67 1.82
N ARG A 76 5.99 -8.94 1.73
CA ARG A 76 6.02 -7.47 1.75
C ARG A 76 5.25 -6.85 0.58
N GLU A 77 5.35 -7.45 -0.60
CA GLU A 77 4.71 -6.98 -1.82
C GLU A 77 3.19 -6.98 -1.69
N GLN A 78 2.60 -8.02 -1.09
CA GLN A 78 1.17 -8.07 -0.80
C GLN A 78 0.74 -6.98 0.17
N ALA A 79 1.55 -6.69 1.20
CA ALA A 79 1.28 -5.59 2.12
C ALA A 79 1.30 -4.24 1.38
N ILE A 80 2.28 -3.99 0.51
CA ILE A 80 2.37 -2.77 -0.30
C ILE A 80 1.16 -2.63 -1.23
N VAL A 81 0.78 -3.71 -1.93
CA VAL A 81 -0.41 -3.71 -2.81
C VAL A 81 -1.67 -3.37 -2.01
N TRP A 82 -1.82 -3.93 -0.82
CA TRP A 82 -2.94 -3.61 0.06
C TRP A 82 -2.94 -2.14 0.49
N ILE A 83 -1.80 -1.60 0.93
CA ILE A 83 -1.66 -0.17 1.31
C ILE A 83 -2.08 0.71 0.14
N CYS A 84 -1.54 0.47 -1.07
CA CYS A 84 -1.88 1.22 -2.27
C CYS A 84 -3.39 1.17 -2.57
N SER A 85 -4.01 -0.02 -2.51
CA SER A 85 -5.45 -0.19 -2.73
C SER A 85 -6.28 0.57 -1.71
N ASN A 86 -5.88 0.50 -0.43
CA ASN A 86 -6.57 1.19 0.67
C ASN A 86 -6.48 2.72 0.49
N GLN A 87 -5.33 3.25 0.08
CA GLN A 87 -5.17 4.67 -0.20
C GLN A 87 -5.94 5.13 -1.44
N LEU A 88 -5.96 4.33 -2.51
CA LEU A 88 -6.73 4.62 -3.74
C LEU A 88 -8.26 4.65 -3.50
N GLY A 89 -8.75 3.99 -2.47
CA GLY A 89 -10.14 4.04 -2.04
C GLY A 89 -10.52 5.33 -1.29
N ARG A 90 -9.57 6.17 -0.90
CA ARG A 90 -9.85 7.40 -0.14
C ARG A 90 -10.29 8.54 -1.05
N ARG A 91 -11.24 9.37 -0.58
CA ARG A 91 -11.81 10.49 -1.37
C ARG A 91 -10.83 11.65 -1.59
N ASN A 92 -9.87 11.85 -0.68
CA ASN A 92 -8.97 13.01 -0.65
C ASN A 92 -7.59 12.72 -1.25
N ILE A 93 -7.50 11.83 -2.22
CA ILE A 93 -6.24 11.52 -2.89
C ILE A 93 -5.98 12.51 -4.03
N THR A 94 -4.75 13.04 -4.13
CA THR A 94 -4.35 13.88 -5.25
C THR A 94 -4.14 13.03 -6.51
N GLU A 95 -4.26 13.65 -7.68
CA GLU A 95 -4.03 12.95 -8.95
C GLU A 95 -2.58 12.44 -9.07
N GLU A 96 -1.61 13.16 -8.54
CA GLU A 96 -0.20 12.73 -8.50
C GLU A 96 -0.01 11.48 -7.65
N THR A 97 -0.55 11.49 -6.42
CA THR A 97 -0.52 10.33 -5.54
C THR A 97 -1.26 9.15 -6.17
N ARG A 98 -2.40 9.39 -6.83
CA ARG A 98 -3.15 8.38 -7.56
C ARG A 98 -2.30 7.72 -8.64
N ARG A 99 -1.61 8.51 -9.48
CA ARG A 99 -0.70 8.00 -10.53
C ARG A 99 0.43 7.17 -9.96
N TYR A 100 1.05 7.65 -8.91
CA TYR A 100 2.13 6.95 -8.21
C TYR A 100 1.68 5.57 -7.70
N LEU A 101 0.56 5.52 -6.95
CA LEU A 101 0.06 4.28 -6.35
C LEU A 101 -0.39 3.26 -7.40
N ILE A 102 -1.06 3.68 -8.48
CA ILE A 102 -1.43 2.80 -9.59
C ILE A 102 -0.16 2.24 -10.27
N GLY A 103 0.83 3.09 -10.52
CA GLY A 103 2.11 2.68 -11.12
C GLY A 103 2.86 1.67 -10.24
N LYS A 104 2.93 1.91 -8.94
CA LYS A 104 3.56 1.01 -7.96
C LYS A 104 2.90 -0.36 -7.94
N GLN A 105 1.57 -0.41 -7.83
CA GLN A 105 0.83 -1.69 -7.87
C GLN A 105 1.05 -2.46 -9.18
N TYR A 106 1.00 -1.77 -10.31
CA TYR A 106 1.19 -2.39 -11.62
C TYR A 106 2.59 -3.02 -11.73
N GLU A 107 3.64 -2.33 -11.27
CA GLU A 107 5.00 -2.87 -11.30
C GLU A 107 5.15 -4.10 -10.40
N LEU A 108 4.59 -4.08 -9.19
CA LEU A 108 4.62 -5.23 -8.29
C LEU A 108 3.89 -6.43 -8.88
N GLU A 109 2.72 -6.24 -9.50
CA GLU A 109 2.00 -7.33 -10.16
C GLU A 109 2.77 -7.89 -11.36
N LYS A 110 3.50 -7.05 -12.11
CA LYS A 110 4.40 -7.51 -13.18
C LYS A 110 5.52 -8.41 -12.65
N VAL A 111 6.13 -8.02 -11.53
CA VAL A 111 7.22 -8.79 -10.91
C VAL A 111 6.69 -10.12 -10.39
N ALA A 112 5.58 -10.12 -9.66
CA ALA A 112 4.95 -11.34 -9.14
C ALA A 112 4.59 -12.34 -10.24
N ARG A 113 4.14 -11.87 -11.41
CA ARG A 113 3.86 -12.73 -12.57
C ARG A 113 5.09 -13.22 -13.30
N LYS A 114 6.22 -12.50 -13.21
CA LYS A 114 7.50 -12.96 -13.77
C LYS A 114 8.10 -14.11 -12.96
N HIS A 115 7.89 -14.08 -11.65
CA HIS A 115 8.40 -15.04 -10.70
C HIS A 115 7.23 -15.59 -9.85
N PRO A 116 6.34 -16.44 -10.43
CA PRO A 116 5.33 -17.09 -9.61
C PRO A 116 6.02 -17.93 -8.55
N PRO A 117 5.52 -17.94 -7.29
CA PRO A 117 6.08 -18.79 -6.26
C PRO A 117 6.10 -20.23 -6.76
N ASN A 118 7.21 -20.92 -6.54
CA ASN A 118 7.43 -22.27 -7.06
C ASN A 118 6.63 -23.27 -6.19
N VAL A 119 5.34 -23.42 -6.48
CA VAL A 119 4.43 -24.25 -5.69
C VAL A 119 4.65 -25.76 -5.94
N ASN A 120 5.34 -26.17 -7.02
CA ASN A 120 5.39 -27.57 -7.45
C ASN A 120 6.73 -28.05 -8.04
N GLY A 121 7.87 -27.51 -7.64
CA GLY A 121 9.19 -28.09 -8.02
C GLY A 121 9.46 -28.29 -9.53
N PHE A 122 8.61 -27.78 -10.40
CA PHE A 122 8.73 -27.90 -11.85
C PHE A 122 9.74 -26.91 -12.43
N ASN A 123 10.67 -27.42 -13.21
CA ASN A 123 11.79 -26.79 -13.90
C ASN A 123 11.63 -25.28 -14.17
N GLN A 124 12.42 -24.47 -13.46
CA GLN A 124 12.59 -23.03 -13.63
C GLN A 124 13.17 -22.64 -15.01
N TYR A 125 13.59 -23.59 -15.82
CA TYR A 125 14.31 -23.38 -17.09
C TYR A 125 13.44 -23.39 -18.34
N LYS A 126 12.11 -23.53 -18.25
CA LYS A 126 11.26 -23.33 -19.42
C LYS A 126 11.29 -21.86 -19.84
N ARG A 127 12.14 -21.53 -20.81
CA ARG A 127 12.15 -20.22 -21.48
C ARG A 127 10.74 -19.95 -22.01
N ARG A 128 10.00 -19.06 -21.33
CA ARG A 128 8.75 -18.53 -21.89
C ARG A 128 9.07 -17.79 -23.18
N ASN A 129 8.39 -18.14 -24.27
CA ASN A 129 8.55 -17.50 -25.55
C ASN A 129 8.29 -15.99 -25.44
N ARG A 130 9.02 -15.19 -26.25
CA ARG A 130 8.91 -13.71 -26.24
C ARG A 130 7.49 -13.21 -26.45
N GLY A 131 6.65 -13.96 -27.19
CA GLY A 131 5.23 -13.68 -27.40
C GLY A 131 4.37 -13.83 -26.15
N GLU A 132 4.59 -14.86 -25.34
CA GLU A 132 3.84 -15.11 -24.11
C GLU A 132 4.06 -14.02 -23.03
N ARG A 133 5.28 -13.46 -22.97
CA ARG A 133 5.59 -12.33 -22.09
C ARG A 133 4.84 -11.07 -22.48
N GLY A 134 4.80 -10.76 -23.77
CA GLY A 134 4.09 -9.59 -24.29
C GLY A 134 2.60 -9.66 -24.02
N GLU A 135 2.00 -10.84 -24.17
CA GLU A 135 0.57 -11.05 -23.89
C GLU A 135 0.24 -10.91 -22.40
N THR A 136 1.07 -11.45 -21.52
CA THR A 136 0.90 -11.33 -20.06
C THR A 136 0.92 -9.87 -19.62
N PHE A 137 1.84 -9.07 -20.15
CA PHE A 137 1.91 -7.64 -19.83
C PHE A 137 0.73 -6.84 -20.39
N ARG A 138 0.22 -7.19 -21.58
CA ARG A 138 -1.00 -6.58 -22.12
C ARG A 138 -2.20 -6.87 -21.22
N ARG A 139 -2.38 -8.09 -20.77
CA ARG A 139 -3.48 -8.50 -19.86
C ARG A 139 -3.40 -7.74 -18.53
N THR A 140 -2.22 -7.57 -17.94
CA THR A 140 -2.04 -6.81 -16.71
C THR A 140 -2.40 -5.33 -16.92
N ALA A 141 -1.92 -4.71 -17.98
CA ALA A 141 -2.24 -3.32 -18.30
C ALA A 141 -3.73 -3.12 -18.57
N GLN A 142 -4.40 -4.06 -19.25
CA GLN A 142 -5.84 -4.04 -19.47
C GLN A 142 -6.64 -4.16 -18.17
N LYS A 143 -6.21 -5.05 -17.25
CA LYS A 143 -6.82 -5.19 -15.92
C LYS A 143 -6.80 -3.86 -15.16
N PHE A 144 -5.63 -3.21 -15.08
CA PHE A 144 -5.48 -1.92 -14.40
C PHE A 144 -6.23 -0.79 -15.10
N SER A 145 -6.25 -0.80 -16.44
CA SER A 145 -7.04 0.13 -17.26
C SER A 145 -8.53 0.07 -16.89
N ALA A 146 -9.09 -1.12 -16.84
CA ALA A 146 -10.50 -1.32 -16.46
C ALA A 146 -10.75 -0.97 -14.98
N GLN A 147 -9.87 -1.40 -14.07
CA GLN A 147 -10.02 -1.20 -12.63
C GLN A 147 -10.01 0.28 -12.23
N TYR A 148 -9.14 1.09 -12.86
CA TYR A 148 -8.93 2.49 -12.48
C TYR A 148 -9.48 3.49 -13.50
N ASN A 149 -10.16 3.00 -14.54
CA ASN A 149 -10.75 3.81 -15.62
C ASN A 149 -9.72 4.75 -16.28
N VAL A 150 -8.56 4.21 -16.65
CA VAL A 150 -7.49 4.92 -17.35
C VAL A 150 -7.02 4.12 -18.56
N SER A 151 -6.40 4.75 -19.56
CA SER A 151 -5.89 4.01 -20.72
C SER A 151 -4.73 3.08 -20.34
N THR A 152 -4.53 2.01 -21.10
CA THR A 152 -3.37 1.11 -20.91
C THR A 152 -2.03 1.84 -21.05
N GLY A 153 -1.96 2.83 -21.95
CA GLY A 153 -0.80 3.71 -22.08
C GLY A 153 -0.56 4.58 -20.85
N SER A 154 -1.65 5.05 -20.21
CA SER A 154 -1.54 5.78 -18.92
C SER A 154 -1.00 4.89 -17.82
N VAL A 155 -1.45 3.64 -17.70
CA VAL A 155 -0.93 2.68 -16.72
C VAL A 155 0.60 2.50 -16.86
N GLN A 156 1.08 2.37 -18.11
CA GLN A 156 2.52 2.25 -18.38
C GLN A 156 3.31 3.51 -18.02
N LYS A 157 2.77 4.71 -18.33
CA LYS A 157 3.37 5.99 -17.92
C LYS A 157 3.43 6.13 -16.40
N TYR A 158 2.38 5.71 -15.69
CA TYR A 158 2.33 5.74 -14.22
C TYR A 158 3.37 4.80 -13.60
N ALA A 159 3.64 3.65 -14.23
CA ALA A 159 4.71 2.74 -13.82
C ALA A 159 6.10 3.38 -13.95
N ILE A 160 6.36 4.11 -15.04
CA ILE A 160 7.61 4.86 -15.20
C ILE A 160 7.72 5.97 -14.16
N TYR A 161 6.62 6.70 -13.93
CA TYR A 161 6.54 7.78 -12.94
C TYR A 161 6.81 7.28 -11.52
N SER A 162 6.21 6.15 -11.11
CA SER A 162 6.41 5.59 -9.77
C SER A 162 7.88 5.17 -9.55
N LYS A 163 8.51 4.55 -10.56
CA LYS A 163 9.93 4.19 -10.48
C LYS A 163 10.85 5.39 -10.36
N ALA A 164 10.56 6.45 -11.11
CA ALA A 164 11.36 7.68 -11.04
C ALA A 164 11.29 8.31 -9.65
N LEU A 165 10.12 8.33 -9.01
CA LEU A 165 9.95 8.83 -7.65
C LEU A 165 10.65 7.94 -6.61
N ASP A 166 10.59 6.61 -6.76
CA ASP A 166 11.27 5.68 -5.84
C ASP A 166 12.81 5.81 -5.87
N VAL A 167 13.38 6.40 -6.94
CA VAL A 167 14.84 6.63 -7.05
C VAL A 167 15.26 7.96 -6.44
N VAL A 168 14.38 8.96 -6.46
CA VAL A 168 14.69 10.33 -6.00
C VAL A 168 14.37 10.55 -4.51
N GLY A 169 13.45 9.76 -3.94
CA GLY A 169 13.06 9.82 -2.53
C GLY A 169 13.85 8.89 -1.67
#